data_1de76ca206c14fea142b2fa47913a163
#
_entry.id   1de76ca206c14fea142b2fa47913a163
#
_cell.length_a   1.000
_cell.length_b   1.000
_cell.length_c   1.000
_cell.angle_alpha   90.00
_cell.angle_beta   90.00
_cell.angle_gamma   90.00
#
_symmetry.space_group_name_H-M   'P 1'
#
loop_
_entity.id
_entity.type
_entity.pdbx_description
1 polymer ?
#
loop_
_entity_poly.entity_id
_entity_poly.type
_entity_poly.pdbx_seq_one_letter_code
_entity_poly.pdbx_strand_id
1 'polypeptide(L)'
;MTKRYRSNFENNFATFLELSNVRYSYESEKIQYTPKIKTYTPDFHLLDYDMFIETKGQFVASDRAKHLLIQEQHPDIDIRFVFQNAQKKLYKGAKRTYADWCKKHGFQYAQEELPRSWFRK
;
A
#
# COMPACT_ATOMS: atom_id res chain seq x y z
N MET A 1 2.97 18.34 36.74
CA MET A 1 3.53 17.98 35.42
C MET A 1 2.75 18.67 34.31
N THR A 2 3.45 19.34 33.44
CA THR A 2 2.82 20.03 32.32
C THR A 2 2.50 19.03 31.23
N LYS A 3 1.22 18.92 30.84
CA LYS A 3 0.85 18.07 29.71
C LYS A 3 1.35 18.70 28.42
N ARG A 4 1.89 17.87 27.54
CA ARG A 4 2.31 18.31 26.21
C ARG A 4 1.23 18.01 25.20
N TYR A 5 0.77 19.03 24.51
CA TYR A 5 -0.20 18.90 23.43
C TYR A 5 0.55 18.99 22.10
N ARG A 6 0.03 18.30 21.09
CA ARG A 6 0.69 18.23 19.77
C ARG A 6 0.58 19.52 18.96
N SER A 7 -0.32 20.40 19.34
CA SER A 7 -0.51 21.67 18.63
C SER A 7 -0.99 22.75 19.59
N ASN A 8 -0.82 24.01 19.16
CA ASN A 8 -1.37 25.13 19.91
C ASN A 8 -2.89 25.09 19.96
N PHE A 9 -3.53 24.59 18.91
CA PHE A 9 -4.99 24.44 18.89
C PHE A 9 -5.45 23.48 19.98
N GLU A 10 -4.77 22.33 20.12
CA GLU A 10 -5.10 21.37 21.18
C GLU A 10 -4.87 21.95 22.55
N ASN A 11 -3.77 22.69 22.73
CA ASN A 11 -3.46 23.34 24.01
C ASN A 11 -4.54 24.36 24.38
N ASN A 12 -4.98 25.18 23.41
CA ASN A 12 -6.02 26.16 23.64
C ASN A 12 -7.36 25.51 23.98
N PHE A 13 -7.67 24.40 23.32
CA PHE A 13 -8.90 23.67 23.59
C PHE A 13 -8.88 23.06 24.99
N ALA A 14 -7.74 22.50 25.41
CA ALA A 14 -7.59 21.97 26.76
C ALA A 14 -7.79 23.07 27.81
N THR A 15 -7.24 24.26 27.56
CA THR A 15 -7.45 25.41 28.44
C THR A 15 -8.92 25.77 28.54
N PHE A 16 -9.64 25.76 27.41
CA PHE A 16 -11.09 26.01 27.38
C PHE A 16 -11.82 25.00 28.26
N LEU A 17 -11.47 23.71 28.15
CA LEU A 17 -12.10 22.66 28.96
C LEU A 17 -11.84 22.91 30.46
N GLU A 18 -10.63 23.27 30.80
CA GLU A 18 -10.25 23.54 32.20
C GLU A 18 -11.02 24.74 32.76
N LEU A 19 -11.10 25.80 31.98
CA LEU A 19 -11.83 26.99 32.39
C LEU A 19 -13.34 26.74 32.49
N SER A 20 -13.86 25.76 31.75
CA SER A 20 -15.28 25.38 31.78
C SER A 20 -15.58 24.34 32.84
N ASN A 21 -14.59 23.95 33.63
CA ASN A 21 -14.70 22.89 34.65
C ASN A 21 -15.13 21.54 34.06
N VAL A 22 -14.73 21.26 32.83
CA VAL A 22 -14.99 19.97 32.17
C VAL A 22 -13.81 19.05 32.41
N ARG A 23 -14.08 17.91 33.03
CA ARG A 23 -13.04 16.91 33.27
C ARG A 23 -12.73 16.21 31.94
N TYR A 24 -11.46 16.00 31.64
CA TYR A 24 -11.05 15.36 30.39
C TYR A 24 -9.76 14.56 30.59
N SER A 25 -9.51 13.66 29.66
CA SER A 25 -8.20 13.03 29.50
C SER A 25 -7.68 13.38 28.11
N TYR A 26 -6.36 13.33 27.95
CA TYR A 26 -5.73 13.64 26.65
C TYR A 26 -5.00 12.41 26.14
N GLU A 27 -5.42 11.91 24.98
CA GLU A 27 -4.79 10.77 24.28
C GLU A 27 -4.59 9.55 25.17
N SER A 28 -5.42 9.39 26.20
CA SER A 28 -5.30 8.28 27.14
C SER A 28 -6.07 7.04 26.70
N GLU A 29 -6.99 7.21 25.76
CA GLU A 29 -7.85 6.10 25.32
C GLU A 29 -7.48 5.65 23.92
N LYS A 30 -7.64 4.34 23.68
CA LYS A 30 -7.35 3.74 22.40
C LYS A 30 -8.57 2.95 21.94
N ILE A 31 -9.08 3.30 20.77
CA ILE A 31 -10.26 2.65 20.20
C ILE A 31 -9.80 1.91 18.96
N GLN A 32 -9.93 0.59 18.99
CA GLN A 32 -9.58 -0.24 17.84
C GLN A 32 -10.72 -0.24 16.82
N TYR A 33 -10.36 -0.27 15.55
CA TYR A 33 -11.35 -0.41 14.50
C TYR A 33 -10.77 -1.30 13.40
N THR A 34 -11.68 -2.02 12.73
CA THR A 34 -11.31 -2.93 11.65
C THR A 34 -11.61 -2.25 10.32
N PRO A 35 -10.60 -2.07 9.44
CA PRO A 35 -10.85 -1.52 8.11
C PRO A 35 -11.80 -2.42 7.32
N LYS A 36 -12.56 -1.80 6.44
CA LYS A 36 -13.50 -2.52 5.58
C LYS A 36 -12.72 -3.51 4.69
N ILE A 37 -13.25 -4.73 4.59
CA ILE A 37 -12.71 -5.73 3.67
C ILE A 37 -12.86 -5.24 2.24
N LYS A 38 -11.78 -5.31 1.47
CA LYS A 38 -11.77 -4.94 0.06
C LYS A 38 -11.50 -6.17 -0.80
N THR A 39 -12.01 -6.14 -2.02
CA THR A 39 -11.80 -7.21 -2.98
C THR A 39 -10.85 -6.74 -4.07
N TYR A 40 -9.87 -7.58 -4.41
CA TYR A 40 -8.96 -7.34 -5.51
C TYR A 40 -9.31 -8.28 -6.65
N THR A 41 -9.48 -7.73 -7.85
CA THR A 41 -9.76 -8.50 -9.05
C THR A 41 -8.57 -8.40 -9.99
N PRO A 42 -7.77 -9.47 -10.16
CA PRO A 42 -6.66 -9.46 -11.11
C PRO A 42 -7.14 -9.24 -12.54
N ASP A 43 -6.30 -8.61 -13.37
CA ASP A 43 -6.65 -8.36 -14.76
C ASP A 43 -6.79 -9.65 -15.56
N PHE A 44 -5.85 -10.58 -15.39
CA PHE A 44 -5.86 -11.84 -16.12
C PHE A 44 -5.48 -13.00 -15.22
N HIS A 45 -6.08 -14.15 -15.48
CA HIS A 45 -5.70 -15.41 -14.84
C HIS A 45 -5.26 -16.37 -15.95
N LEU A 46 -3.99 -16.73 -15.96
CA LEU A 46 -3.46 -17.69 -16.94
C LEU A 46 -3.79 -19.10 -16.43
N LEU A 47 -4.86 -19.68 -16.97
CA LEU A 47 -5.49 -20.86 -16.39
C LEU A 47 -4.57 -22.09 -16.31
N ASP A 48 -3.73 -22.29 -17.34
CA ASP A 48 -2.86 -23.46 -17.40
C ASP A 48 -1.63 -23.35 -16.49
N TYR A 49 -1.39 -22.17 -15.92
CA TYR A 49 -0.18 -21.88 -15.13
C TYR A 49 -0.48 -21.44 -13.72
N ASP A 50 -1.76 -21.28 -13.38
CA ASP A 50 -2.22 -20.76 -12.10
C ASP A 50 -1.48 -19.49 -11.71
N MET A 51 -1.40 -18.58 -12.64
CA MET A 51 -0.65 -17.34 -12.53
C MET A 51 -1.58 -16.17 -12.85
N PHE A 52 -1.56 -15.14 -11.99
CA PHE A 52 -2.32 -13.93 -12.22
C PHE A 52 -1.43 -12.85 -12.79
N ILE A 53 -1.94 -12.12 -13.77
CA ILE A 53 -1.23 -11.03 -14.40
C ILE A 53 -1.95 -9.72 -14.12
N GLU A 54 -1.19 -8.75 -13.64
CA GLU A 54 -1.65 -7.41 -13.40
C GLU A 54 -0.94 -6.47 -14.38
N THR A 55 -1.69 -5.84 -15.26
CA THR A 55 -1.12 -4.89 -16.22
C THR A 55 -1.19 -3.47 -15.67
N LYS A 56 -0.11 -2.71 -15.77
CA LYS A 56 -0.04 -1.37 -15.20
C LYS A 56 0.65 -0.38 -16.13
N GLY A 57 -0.06 0.69 -16.49
CA GLY A 57 0.55 1.88 -17.08
C GLY A 57 1.16 2.75 -15.99
N GLN A 58 0.38 3.00 -14.92
CA GLN A 58 0.85 3.72 -13.75
C GLN A 58 0.70 2.83 -12.52
N PHE A 59 1.74 2.80 -11.69
CA PHE A 59 1.79 1.97 -10.50
C PHE A 59 1.92 2.88 -9.28
N VAL A 60 0.81 3.50 -8.91
CA VAL A 60 0.78 4.53 -7.86
C VAL A 60 0.93 3.93 -6.46
N ALA A 61 1.19 4.81 -5.47
CA ALA A 61 1.46 4.38 -4.11
C ALA A 61 0.35 3.50 -3.51
N SER A 62 -0.92 3.82 -3.81
CA SER A 62 -2.04 3.02 -3.30
C SER A 62 -2.06 1.61 -3.90
N ASP A 63 -1.69 1.47 -5.18
CA ASP A 63 -1.55 0.15 -5.80
C ASP A 63 -0.44 -0.65 -5.15
N ARG A 64 0.70 -0.02 -4.89
CA ARG A 64 1.84 -0.69 -4.26
C ARG A 64 1.49 -1.18 -2.86
N ALA A 65 0.85 -0.33 -2.06
CA ALA A 65 0.42 -0.70 -0.71
C ALA A 65 -0.58 -1.85 -0.74
N LYS A 66 -1.53 -1.81 -1.67
CA LYS A 66 -2.52 -2.88 -1.85
C LYS A 66 -1.84 -4.22 -2.14
N HIS A 67 -0.89 -4.25 -3.06
CA HIS A 67 -0.23 -5.49 -3.44
C HIS A 67 0.68 -6.05 -2.35
N LEU A 68 1.24 -5.20 -1.50
CA LEU A 68 1.99 -5.70 -0.34
C LEU A 68 1.06 -6.39 0.65
N LEU A 69 -0.14 -5.84 0.87
CA LEU A 69 -1.13 -6.47 1.74
C LEU A 69 -1.61 -7.81 1.18
N ILE A 70 -1.87 -7.84 -0.13
CA ILE A 70 -2.31 -9.08 -0.80
C ILE A 70 -1.23 -10.15 -0.67
N GLN A 71 0.02 -9.78 -0.93
CA GLN A 71 1.15 -10.70 -0.82
C GLN A 71 1.29 -11.25 0.60
N GLU A 72 1.15 -10.39 1.60
CA GLU A 72 1.24 -10.78 3.00
C GLU A 72 0.11 -11.73 3.40
N GLN A 73 -1.11 -11.45 2.95
CA GLN A 73 -2.30 -12.22 3.33
C GLN A 73 -2.51 -13.46 2.48
N HIS A 74 -1.94 -13.48 1.26
CA HIS A 74 -2.10 -14.59 0.31
C HIS A 74 -0.75 -14.96 -0.30
N PRO A 75 0.20 -15.47 0.50
CA PRO A 75 1.55 -15.72 0.01
C PRO A 75 1.64 -16.81 -1.06
N ASP A 76 0.63 -17.65 -1.20
CA ASP A 76 0.61 -18.73 -2.18
C ASP A 76 0.09 -18.32 -3.55
N ILE A 77 -0.42 -17.09 -3.68
CA ILE A 77 -0.95 -16.60 -4.95
C ILE A 77 0.18 -15.99 -5.77
N ASP A 78 0.33 -16.47 -7.00
CA ASP A 78 1.36 -16.00 -7.93
C ASP A 78 0.80 -14.84 -8.74
N ILE A 79 1.14 -13.62 -8.34
CA ILE A 79 0.77 -12.38 -9.03
C ILE A 79 2.01 -11.78 -9.65
N ARG A 80 1.97 -11.53 -10.95
CA ARG A 80 3.10 -10.95 -11.69
C ARG A 80 2.63 -9.69 -12.41
N PHE A 81 3.52 -8.73 -12.54
CA PHE A 81 3.20 -7.43 -13.14
C PHE A 81 3.73 -7.36 -14.56
N VAL A 82 2.92 -6.80 -15.46
CA VAL A 82 3.38 -6.42 -16.81
C VAL A 82 3.17 -4.91 -16.92
N PHE A 83 4.28 -4.18 -16.92
CA PHE A 83 4.26 -2.73 -17.00
C PHE A 83 4.37 -2.26 -18.44
N GLN A 84 3.70 -1.14 -18.75
CA GLN A 84 3.93 -0.47 -20.01
C GLN A 84 5.38 0.03 -20.07
N ASN A 85 5.89 0.55 -18.95
CA ASN A 85 7.29 0.97 -18.81
C ASN A 85 7.78 0.65 -17.39
N ALA A 86 8.52 -0.45 -17.26
CA ALA A 86 9.04 -0.92 -15.98
C ALA A 86 10.12 0.00 -15.40
N GLN A 87 10.74 0.84 -16.22
CA GLN A 87 11.79 1.76 -15.79
C GLN A 87 11.24 3.11 -15.33
N LYS A 88 9.93 3.27 -15.30
CA LYS A 88 9.31 4.49 -14.82
C LYS A 88 9.57 4.66 -13.32
N LYS A 89 9.85 5.89 -12.92
CA LYS A 89 10.13 6.21 -11.51
C LYS A 89 8.87 6.04 -10.66
N LEU A 90 9.05 5.64 -9.40
CA LEU A 90 7.94 5.42 -8.47
C LEU A 90 7.12 6.69 -8.23
N TYR A 91 7.80 7.82 -8.20
CA TYR A 91 7.19 9.14 -8.05
C TYR A 91 8.16 10.19 -8.58
N LYS A 92 7.70 11.42 -8.74
CA LYS A 92 8.53 12.52 -9.23
C LYS A 92 9.72 12.74 -8.28
N GLY A 93 10.92 12.67 -8.82
CA GLY A 93 12.14 12.83 -8.03
C GLY A 93 12.66 11.55 -7.38
N ALA A 94 11.96 10.43 -7.54
CA ALA A 94 12.42 9.15 -6.98
C ALA A 94 13.64 8.65 -7.74
N LYS A 95 14.51 7.94 -7.02
CA LYS A 95 15.65 7.25 -7.63
C LYS A 95 15.25 5.87 -8.13
N ARG A 96 14.27 5.23 -7.50
CA ARG A 96 13.86 3.86 -7.79
C ARG A 96 12.72 3.82 -8.79
N THR A 97 12.69 2.72 -9.54
CA THR A 97 11.71 2.47 -10.61
C THR A 97 10.69 1.42 -10.17
N TYR A 98 9.68 1.20 -11.01
CA TYR A 98 8.72 0.10 -10.81
C TYR A 98 9.46 -1.26 -10.76
N ALA A 99 10.43 -1.45 -11.64
CA ALA A 99 11.25 -2.67 -11.64
C ALA A 99 11.99 -2.84 -10.31
N ASP A 100 12.58 -1.77 -9.79
CA ASP A 100 13.29 -1.81 -8.51
C ASP A 100 12.38 -2.21 -7.37
N TRP A 101 11.16 -1.68 -7.36
CA TRP A 101 10.16 -2.01 -6.35
C TRP A 101 9.81 -3.51 -6.39
N CYS A 102 9.59 -4.05 -7.59
CA CYS A 102 9.28 -5.46 -7.75
C CYS A 102 10.43 -6.34 -7.25
N LYS A 103 11.65 -5.99 -7.60
CA LYS A 103 12.84 -6.74 -7.15
C LYS A 103 12.94 -6.71 -5.62
N LYS A 104 12.71 -5.55 -5.02
CA LYS A 104 12.79 -5.40 -3.56
C LYS A 104 11.77 -6.26 -2.85
N HIS A 105 10.56 -6.36 -3.38
CA HIS A 105 9.44 -7.04 -2.72
C HIS A 105 9.17 -8.45 -3.25
N GLY A 106 10.03 -8.96 -4.13
CA GLY A 106 9.94 -10.33 -4.60
C GLY A 106 8.85 -10.59 -5.62
N PHE A 107 8.41 -9.58 -6.36
CA PHE A 107 7.46 -9.75 -7.45
C PHE A 107 8.18 -9.93 -8.78
N GLN A 108 7.70 -10.87 -9.58
CA GLN A 108 8.15 -10.99 -10.96
C GLN A 108 7.45 -9.96 -11.82
N TYR A 109 8.15 -9.44 -12.81
CA TYR A 109 7.59 -8.40 -13.68
C TYR A 109 8.15 -8.54 -15.09
N ALA A 110 7.46 -7.91 -16.03
CA ALA A 110 7.88 -7.82 -17.41
C ALA A 110 7.43 -6.47 -17.97
N GLN A 111 7.89 -6.14 -19.17
CA GLN A 111 7.49 -4.92 -19.88
C GLN A 111 6.78 -5.31 -21.17
N GLU A 112 5.57 -4.79 -21.34
CA GLU A 112 4.73 -4.90 -22.53
C GLU A 112 4.23 -6.30 -22.84
N GLU A 113 5.08 -7.32 -22.83
CA GLU A 113 4.74 -8.68 -23.21
C GLU A 113 5.16 -9.67 -22.15
N LEU A 114 4.56 -10.86 -22.17
CA LEU A 114 4.96 -11.94 -21.29
C LEU A 114 6.25 -12.56 -21.80
N PRO A 115 7.26 -12.75 -20.94
CA PRO A 115 8.43 -13.53 -21.31
C PRO A 115 8.03 -14.98 -21.61
N ARG A 116 8.63 -15.58 -22.60
CA ARG A 116 8.32 -16.98 -22.94
C ARG A 116 8.54 -17.93 -21.78
N SER A 117 9.50 -17.62 -20.92
CA SER A 117 9.80 -18.43 -19.75
C SER A 117 8.61 -18.55 -18.78
N TRP A 118 7.66 -17.62 -18.83
CA TRP A 118 6.50 -17.66 -17.94
C TRP A 118 5.42 -18.62 -18.40
N PHE A 119 5.34 -18.92 -19.69
CA PHE A 119 4.33 -19.83 -20.23
C PHE A 119 4.91 -20.99 -21.03
N ARG A 120 6.16 -21.29 -20.76
CA ARG A 120 6.79 -22.49 -21.30
C ARG A 120 6.62 -23.64 -20.31
N LYS A 121 6.05 -24.73 -20.78
CA LYS A 121 5.90 -25.94 -20.00
C LYS A 121 7.14 -26.81 -20.09
#